data_5c9458cd8094c4bdc64757406ea80794
#
_entry.id   5c9458cd8094c4bdc64757406ea80794
#
_cell.length_a   1.000
_cell.length_b   1.000
_cell.length_c   1.000
_cell.angle_alpha   90.00
_cell.angle_beta   90.00
_cell.angle_gamma   90.00
#
_symmetry.space_group_name_H-M   'P 1'
#
loop_
_entity.id
_entity.type
_entity.pdbx_description
1 polymer ?
#
loop_
_entity_poly.entity_id
_entity_poly.type
_entity_poly.pdbx_seq_one_letter_code
_entity_poly.pdbx_strand_id
1 'polypeptide(L)'
;MQKAGREEFKMAYDTANSYARPRRRRRKRKSHYGVLVLVIVLLIALIALAVKLVTTAVSAAFSKSGSHEIVYQVDNALGYCDGKTFDLEGAPYRDRSGNLFAPLQSLSDQLQLDLTWDEATKSGTATWNKQTAEIKASSTKVQMGEESKEMSAAPAVKDGVVYVPAKSFCEAFSWQTAETAEEQGDFLIISQKDELTEEKVTQITDEVTSVLGPSE
;
A
#
# COMPACT_ATOMS: atom_id res chain seq x y z
N MET A 1 9.17 -3.31 105.96
CA MET A 1 8.81 -1.96 105.47
C MET A 1 9.45 -1.67 104.08
N GLN A 2 9.12 -2.39 103.02
CA GLN A 2 9.79 -2.13 101.75
C GLN A 2 8.90 -2.56 100.51
N LYS A 3 7.59 -2.47 100.62
CA LYS A 3 6.65 -2.80 99.53
C LYS A 3 5.80 -1.62 99.03
N ALA A 4 5.77 -0.49 99.73
CA ALA A 4 4.92 0.65 99.29
C ALA A 4 5.57 1.56 98.22
N GLY A 5 6.90 1.59 98.09
CA GLY A 5 7.58 2.49 97.15
C GLY A 5 7.65 2.01 95.71
N ARG A 6 7.18 0.77 95.42
CA ARG A 6 7.29 0.18 94.04
C ARG A 6 6.02 0.32 93.21
N GLU A 7 4.95 0.58 93.89
CA GLU A 7 3.64 0.74 93.27
C GLU A 7 3.41 2.18 92.79
N GLU A 8 3.89 3.15 93.58
CA GLU A 8 3.75 4.56 93.13
C GLU A 8 4.59 4.93 91.87
N PHE A 9 5.75 4.26 91.74
CA PHE A 9 6.61 4.51 90.59
C PHE A 9 6.07 3.92 89.32
N LYS A 10 5.24 2.88 89.40
CA LYS A 10 4.59 2.26 88.23
C LYS A 10 3.40 3.06 87.76
N MET A 11 2.64 3.71 88.63
CA MET A 11 1.52 4.55 88.26
C MET A 11 1.95 5.86 87.57
N ALA A 12 3.13 6.40 87.96
CA ALA A 12 3.64 7.61 87.31
C ALA A 12 4.15 7.40 85.88
N TYR A 13 4.55 6.15 85.55
CA TYR A 13 5.01 5.82 84.16
C TYR A 13 3.88 5.59 83.18
N ASP A 14 2.76 5.07 83.64
CA ASP A 14 1.63 4.78 82.80
C ASP A 14 0.81 6.02 82.34
N THR A 15 0.85 7.09 83.21
CA THR A 15 0.17 8.36 82.92
C THR A 15 0.94 9.25 81.93
N ALA A 16 2.27 9.06 81.76
CA ALA A 16 3.09 9.85 80.85
C ALA A 16 3.04 9.44 79.38
N ASN A 17 2.49 8.30 79.11
CA ASN A 17 2.50 7.73 77.69
C ASN A 17 1.15 7.83 76.96
N SER A 18 0.18 8.55 77.48
CA SER A 18 -1.15 8.71 76.87
C SER A 18 -1.28 9.96 75.99
N TYR A 19 -0.19 10.65 75.65
CA TYR A 19 -0.24 11.66 74.62
C TYR A 19 -0.31 10.97 73.26
N ALA A 20 -1.55 10.69 72.80
CA ALA A 20 -1.86 10.17 71.50
C ALA A 20 -1.25 11.03 70.38
N ARG A 21 -0.21 10.49 69.75
CA ARG A 21 0.35 11.10 68.54
C ARG A 21 -0.79 11.28 67.50
N PRO A 22 -1.00 12.48 66.97
CA PRO A 22 -2.02 12.68 65.94
C PRO A 22 -1.72 11.79 64.77
N ARG A 23 -2.59 10.81 64.48
CA ARG A 23 -2.55 9.98 63.26
C ARG A 23 -2.64 10.93 62.09
N ARG A 24 -1.47 11.26 61.43
CA ARG A 24 -1.40 11.92 60.14
C ARG A 24 -2.23 11.07 59.17
N ARG A 25 -3.47 11.47 58.92
CA ARG A 25 -4.26 10.93 57.80
C ARG A 25 -3.47 11.19 56.52
N ARG A 26 -2.78 10.16 56.00
CA ARG A 26 -2.21 10.16 54.65
C ARG A 26 -3.39 10.36 53.72
N ARG A 27 -3.58 11.59 53.22
CA ARG A 27 -4.44 11.86 52.08
C ARG A 27 -3.90 11.01 50.92
N LYS A 28 -4.62 9.94 50.57
CA LYS A 28 -4.38 9.20 49.33
C LYS A 28 -4.49 10.22 48.19
N ARG A 29 -3.35 10.67 47.67
CA ARG A 29 -3.32 11.38 46.38
C ARG A 29 -3.96 10.43 45.38
N LYS A 30 -5.17 10.76 44.94
CA LYS A 30 -5.79 10.05 43.84
C LYS A 30 -4.85 10.20 42.66
N SER A 31 -4.22 9.11 42.26
CA SER A 31 -3.33 9.07 41.11
C SER A 31 -4.14 9.36 39.87
N HIS A 32 -3.97 10.52 39.27
CA HIS A 32 -4.58 10.88 37.98
C HIS A 32 -3.90 10.16 36.82
N TYR A 33 -2.91 9.30 37.07
CA TYR A 33 -2.22 8.52 36.08
C TYR A 33 -3.16 7.60 35.30
N GLY A 34 -4.16 7.01 35.93
CA GLY A 34 -5.15 6.16 35.27
C GLY A 34 -5.98 6.93 34.22
N VAL A 35 -6.36 8.16 34.57
CA VAL A 35 -7.10 9.03 33.63
C VAL A 35 -6.22 9.46 32.47
N LEU A 36 -4.96 9.79 32.74
CA LEU A 36 -3.99 10.21 31.72
C LEU A 36 -3.69 9.07 30.73
N VAL A 37 -3.50 7.85 31.21
CA VAL A 37 -3.31 6.66 30.36
C VAL A 37 -4.56 6.40 29.50
N LEU A 38 -5.75 6.51 30.07
CA LEU A 38 -6.99 6.32 29.35
C LEU A 38 -7.16 7.36 28.23
N VAL A 39 -6.83 8.62 28.48
CA VAL A 39 -6.87 9.70 27.48
C VAL A 39 -5.87 9.42 26.34
N ILE A 40 -4.65 8.97 26.66
CA ILE A 40 -3.64 8.64 25.64
C ILE A 40 -4.10 7.48 24.77
N VAL A 41 -4.65 6.42 25.35
CA VAL A 41 -5.18 5.26 24.60
C VAL A 41 -6.33 5.68 23.67
N LEU A 42 -7.21 6.54 24.17
CA LEU A 42 -8.36 7.05 23.39
C LEU A 42 -7.89 7.94 22.24
N LEU A 43 -6.85 8.72 22.44
CA LEU A 43 -6.24 9.58 21.42
C LEU A 43 -5.55 8.76 20.34
N ILE A 44 -4.82 7.69 20.69
CA ILE A 44 -4.23 6.75 19.74
C ILE A 44 -5.32 6.03 18.93
N ALA A 45 -6.39 5.60 19.57
CA ALA A 45 -7.52 4.96 18.88
C ALA A 45 -8.22 5.91 17.90
N LEU A 46 -8.37 7.20 18.27
CA LEU A 46 -8.92 8.24 17.38
C LEU A 46 -8.01 8.51 16.17
N ILE A 47 -6.69 8.57 16.38
CA ILE A 47 -5.73 8.74 15.28
C ILE A 47 -5.78 7.53 14.35
N ALA A 48 -5.80 6.31 14.88
CA ALA A 48 -5.90 5.09 14.06
C ALA A 48 -7.22 5.04 13.27
N LEU A 49 -8.32 5.50 13.85
CA LEU A 49 -9.62 5.60 13.18
C LEU A 49 -9.59 6.66 12.08
N ALA A 50 -8.98 7.82 12.34
CA ALA A 50 -8.84 8.89 11.38
C ALA A 50 -7.98 8.47 10.17
N VAL A 51 -6.87 7.76 10.41
CA VAL A 51 -6.02 7.19 9.34
C VAL A 51 -6.81 6.19 8.51
N LYS A 52 -7.57 5.28 9.12
CA LYS A 52 -8.44 4.35 8.39
C LYS A 52 -9.52 5.07 7.57
N LEU A 53 -10.15 6.09 8.13
CA LEU A 53 -11.16 6.88 7.41
C LEU A 53 -10.57 7.64 6.22
N VAL A 54 -9.36 8.20 6.37
CA VAL A 54 -8.66 8.90 5.27
C VAL A 54 -8.27 7.89 4.17
N THR A 55 -7.70 6.73 4.52
CA THR A 55 -7.33 5.72 3.53
C THR A 55 -8.55 5.15 2.81
N THR A 56 -9.68 4.89 3.51
CA THR A 56 -10.91 4.43 2.86
C THR A 56 -11.59 5.52 2.03
N ALA A 57 -11.54 6.80 2.45
CA ALA A 57 -12.09 7.91 1.68
C ALA A 57 -11.27 8.19 0.41
N VAL A 58 -9.95 8.09 0.48
CA VAL A 58 -9.06 8.19 -0.69
C VAL A 58 -9.34 7.05 -1.66
N SER A 59 -9.39 5.80 -1.19
CA SER A 59 -9.74 4.64 -2.03
C SER A 59 -11.13 4.77 -2.66
N ALA A 60 -12.13 5.28 -1.92
CA ALA A 60 -13.49 5.49 -2.43
C ALA A 60 -13.59 6.65 -3.43
N ALA A 61 -12.73 7.68 -3.31
CA ALA A 61 -12.67 8.78 -4.28
C ALA A 61 -12.06 8.32 -5.62
N PHE A 62 -11.05 7.44 -5.58
CA PHE A 62 -10.50 6.81 -6.78
C PHE A 62 -11.44 5.77 -7.41
N SER A 63 -12.33 5.13 -6.62
CA SER A 63 -13.32 4.16 -7.14
C SER A 63 -14.51 4.79 -7.85
N LYS A 64 -14.63 6.10 -7.91
CA LYS A 64 -15.82 6.81 -8.40
C LYS A 64 -15.65 7.46 -9.76
N SER A 65 -14.52 7.28 -10.40
CA SER A 65 -14.29 7.74 -11.77
C SER A 65 -14.49 6.57 -12.75
N GLY A 66 -15.13 6.85 -13.86
CA GLY A 66 -15.44 5.94 -14.95
C GLY A 66 -14.24 5.13 -15.45
N SER A 67 -14.31 4.58 -16.61
CA SER A 67 -13.29 3.72 -17.21
C SER A 67 -11.85 4.13 -16.82
N HIS A 68 -11.18 3.23 -16.09
CA HIS A 68 -9.78 3.48 -15.69
C HIS A 68 -8.89 3.00 -16.82
N GLU A 69 -8.46 3.94 -17.63
CA GLU A 69 -7.62 3.69 -18.80
C GLU A 69 -6.21 4.16 -18.53
N ILE A 70 -5.27 3.26 -18.72
CA ILE A 70 -3.84 3.52 -18.51
C ILE A 70 -3.15 3.38 -19.86
N VAL A 71 -2.30 4.34 -20.18
CA VAL A 71 -1.56 4.35 -21.43
C VAL A 71 -0.07 4.45 -21.15
N TYR A 72 0.68 3.58 -21.78
CA TYR A 72 2.13 3.57 -21.83
C TYR A 72 2.59 3.83 -23.25
N GLN A 73 3.56 4.70 -23.41
CA GLN A 73 4.22 4.94 -24.70
C GLN A 73 5.61 4.32 -24.69
N VAL A 74 5.97 3.65 -25.76
CA VAL A 74 7.34 3.09 -25.91
C VAL A 74 8.36 4.21 -25.86
N ASP A 75 9.48 3.95 -25.19
CA ASP A 75 10.61 4.87 -24.97
C ASP A 75 10.27 6.17 -24.23
N ASN A 76 9.08 6.30 -23.68
CA ASN A 76 8.68 7.46 -22.87
C ASN A 76 8.69 7.11 -21.36
N ALA A 77 9.35 7.95 -20.55
CA ALA A 77 9.38 7.80 -19.11
C ALA A 77 8.09 8.31 -18.40
N LEU A 78 7.10 8.77 -19.17
CA LEU A 78 5.81 9.19 -18.65
C LEU A 78 4.71 8.23 -19.13
N GLY A 79 3.82 7.89 -18.21
CA GLY A 79 2.55 7.24 -18.50
C GLY A 79 1.39 8.22 -18.42
N TYR A 80 0.22 7.82 -18.89
CA TYR A 80 -1.01 8.59 -18.84
C TYR A 80 -2.13 7.77 -18.21
N CYS A 81 -2.89 8.38 -17.32
CA CYS A 81 -4.04 7.76 -16.69
C CYS A 81 -5.08 8.83 -16.33
N ASP A 82 -6.32 8.64 -16.79
CA ASP A 82 -7.48 9.47 -16.44
C ASP A 82 -7.22 10.99 -16.58
N GLY A 83 -6.63 11.43 -17.67
CA GLY A 83 -6.38 12.87 -17.92
C GLY A 83 -5.09 13.41 -17.29
N LYS A 84 -4.23 12.56 -16.72
CA LYS A 84 -3.00 12.99 -16.04
C LYS A 84 -1.81 12.13 -16.43
N THR A 85 -0.65 12.76 -16.47
CA THR A 85 0.63 12.06 -16.61
C THR A 85 1.14 11.61 -15.26
N PHE A 86 1.91 10.53 -15.25
CA PHE A 86 2.64 10.02 -14.10
C PHE A 86 4.03 9.53 -14.51
N ASP A 87 4.99 9.62 -13.59
CA ASP A 87 6.35 9.18 -13.83
C ASP A 87 6.46 7.65 -13.78
N LEU A 88 7.28 7.08 -14.66
CA LEU A 88 7.60 5.66 -14.70
C LEU A 88 8.99 5.42 -14.11
N GLU A 89 9.20 4.29 -13.46
CA GLU A 89 10.53 3.88 -12.97
C GLU A 89 11.53 3.62 -14.09
N GLY A 90 11.02 3.35 -15.28
CA GLY A 90 11.80 3.14 -16.50
C GLY A 90 10.88 3.16 -17.71
N ALA A 91 11.40 3.57 -18.85
CA ALA A 91 10.62 3.66 -20.08
C ALA A 91 10.17 2.27 -20.56
N PRO A 92 8.91 2.09 -20.97
CA PRO A 92 8.46 0.89 -21.67
C PRO A 92 9.27 0.69 -22.97
N TYR A 93 9.50 -0.54 -23.34
CA TYR A 93 10.27 -0.85 -24.55
C TYR A 93 9.72 -2.08 -25.28
N ARG A 94 10.04 -2.20 -26.56
CA ARG A 94 9.77 -3.43 -27.31
C ARG A 94 11.02 -4.31 -27.36
N ASP A 95 10.81 -5.63 -27.18
CA ASP A 95 11.85 -6.60 -27.41
C ASP A 95 12.02 -6.90 -28.92
N ARG A 96 13.00 -7.74 -29.27
CA ARG A 96 13.22 -8.13 -30.68
C ARG A 96 12.08 -8.92 -31.31
N SER A 97 11.19 -9.46 -30.51
CA SER A 97 10.02 -10.22 -30.94
C SER A 97 8.76 -9.32 -31.05
N GLY A 98 8.91 -8.02 -30.76
CA GLY A 98 7.81 -7.05 -30.80
C GLY A 98 6.96 -7.00 -29.52
N ASN A 99 7.30 -7.76 -28.47
CA ASN A 99 6.55 -7.68 -27.22
C ASN A 99 6.83 -6.35 -26.54
N LEU A 100 5.77 -5.65 -26.12
CA LEU A 100 5.89 -4.45 -25.33
C LEU A 100 6.06 -4.81 -23.84
N PHE A 101 7.15 -4.34 -23.27
CA PHE A 101 7.48 -4.49 -21.85
C PHE A 101 7.21 -3.20 -21.08
N ALA A 102 6.50 -3.28 -19.98
CA ALA A 102 6.26 -2.16 -19.08
C ALA A 102 6.80 -2.45 -17.67
N PRO A 103 7.20 -1.41 -16.91
CA PRO A 103 7.66 -1.55 -15.54
C PRO A 103 6.56 -2.14 -14.65
N LEU A 104 6.86 -3.25 -13.98
CA LEU A 104 5.89 -3.98 -13.17
C LEU A 104 5.36 -3.16 -12.00
N GLN A 105 6.22 -2.38 -11.33
CA GLN A 105 5.81 -1.54 -10.21
C GLN A 105 4.83 -0.46 -10.69
N SER A 106 5.16 0.25 -11.78
CA SER A 106 4.28 1.27 -12.34
C SER A 106 2.93 0.70 -12.80
N LEU A 107 2.93 -0.51 -13.41
CA LEU A 107 1.70 -1.23 -13.71
C LEU A 107 0.90 -1.53 -12.44
N SER A 108 1.56 -2.00 -11.40
CA SER A 108 0.91 -2.37 -10.15
C SER A 108 0.29 -1.19 -9.45
N ASP A 109 0.98 -0.06 -9.41
CA ASP A 109 0.49 1.16 -8.77
C ASP A 109 -0.76 1.71 -9.48
N GLN A 110 -0.74 1.75 -10.82
CA GLN A 110 -1.85 2.28 -11.60
C GLN A 110 -3.05 1.31 -11.65
N LEU A 111 -2.79 0.00 -11.73
CA LEU A 111 -3.83 -1.03 -11.75
C LEU A 111 -4.28 -1.46 -10.36
N GLN A 112 -3.71 -0.84 -9.29
CA GLN A 112 -4.02 -1.13 -7.88
C GLN A 112 -3.79 -2.61 -7.53
N LEU A 113 -2.67 -3.17 -8.02
CA LEU A 113 -2.21 -4.48 -7.64
C LEU A 113 -1.46 -4.39 -6.31
N ASP A 114 -1.69 -5.38 -5.46
CA ASP A 114 -0.81 -5.62 -4.30
C ASP A 114 0.38 -6.44 -4.80
N LEU A 115 1.53 -5.76 -4.97
CA LEU A 115 2.75 -6.34 -5.53
C LEU A 115 3.75 -6.64 -4.44
N THR A 116 4.30 -7.83 -4.48
CA THR A 116 5.54 -8.20 -3.75
C THR A 116 6.56 -8.72 -4.74
N TRP A 117 7.81 -8.31 -4.57
CA TRP A 117 8.91 -8.78 -5.40
C TRP A 117 10.12 -9.14 -4.53
N ASP A 118 10.71 -10.29 -4.76
CA ASP A 118 11.92 -10.76 -4.09
C ASP A 118 13.10 -10.75 -5.08
N GLU A 119 14.03 -9.84 -4.87
CA GLU A 119 15.23 -9.69 -5.70
C GLU A 119 16.16 -10.91 -5.64
N ALA A 120 16.18 -11.63 -4.53
CA ALA A 120 17.07 -12.79 -4.37
C ALA A 120 16.60 -13.98 -5.22
N THR A 121 15.30 -14.22 -5.25
CA THR A 121 14.67 -15.29 -6.04
C THR A 121 14.24 -14.84 -7.43
N LYS A 122 14.25 -13.52 -7.68
CA LYS A 122 13.74 -12.87 -8.88
C LYS A 122 12.32 -13.33 -9.23
N SER A 123 11.48 -13.37 -8.20
CA SER A 123 10.10 -13.79 -8.30
C SER A 123 9.22 -12.90 -7.43
N GLY A 124 7.94 -12.84 -7.74
CA GLY A 124 7.00 -12.03 -6.99
C GLY A 124 5.57 -12.46 -7.20
N THR A 125 4.69 -11.79 -6.48
CA THR A 125 3.24 -11.99 -6.60
C THR A 125 2.58 -10.65 -6.85
N ALA A 126 1.59 -10.64 -7.74
CA ALA A 126 0.71 -9.51 -7.99
C ALA A 126 -0.73 -9.95 -7.70
N THR A 127 -1.40 -9.28 -6.78
CA THR A 127 -2.76 -9.67 -6.35
C THR A 127 -3.76 -8.57 -6.70
N TRP A 128 -4.86 -8.96 -7.33
CA TRP A 128 -6.00 -8.11 -7.63
C TRP A 128 -7.31 -8.86 -7.41
N ASN A 129 -8.25 -8.28 -6.67
CA ASN A 129 -9.56 -8.89 -6.41
C ASN A 129 -9.51 -10.37 -5.99
N LYS A 130 -8.56 -10.72 -5.09
CA LYS A 130 -8.32 -12.10 -4.62
C LYS A 130 -7.72 -13.05 -5.67
N GLN A 131 -7.43 -12.58 -6.87
CA GLN A 131 -6.65 -13.31 -7.85
C GLN A 131 -5.18 -12.98 -7.64
N THR A 132 -4.34 -13.97 -7.45
CA THR A 132 -2.91 -13.80 -7.28
C THR A 132 -2.17 -14.41 -8.46
N ALA A 133 -1.35 -13.62 -9.12
CA ALA A 133 -0.43 -14.04 -10.15
C ALA A 133 0.96 -14.21 -9.56
N GLU A 134 1.51 -15.40 -9.61
CA GLU A 134 2.92 -15.65 -9.29
C GLU A 134 3.74 -15.52 -10.57
N ILE A 135 4.74 -14.64 -10.55
CA ILE A 135 5.60 -14.33 -11.68
C ILE A 135 7.06 -14.57 -11.30
N LYS A 136 7.85 -14.99 -12.29
CA LYS A 136 9.27 -15.24 -12.10
C LYS A 136 10.04 -14.76 -13.32
N ALA A 137 11.09 -13.97 -13.11
CA ALA A 137 12.03 -13.65 -14.17
C ALA A 137 12.60 -14.97 -14.74
N SER A 138 12.77 -15.07 -16.03
CA SER A 138 13.15 -16.32 -16.71
C SER A 138 12.06 -17.39 -16.92
N SER A 139 10.81 -17.11 -16.56
CA SER A 139 9.69 -18.02 -16.86
C SER A 139 8.59 -17.28 -17.62
N THR A 140 8.10 -17.84 -18.69
CA THR A 140 6.90 -17.31 -19.40
C THR A 140 5.60 -17.70 -18.70
N LYS A 141 5.67 -18.58 -17.69
CA LYS A 141 4.47 -19.05 -16.98
C LYS A 141 4.13 -18.12 -15.83
N VAL A 142 2.87 -17.71 -15.78
CA VAL A 142 2.23 -17.03 -14.65
C VAL A 142 1.30 -18.01 -13.98
N GLN A 143 1.52 -18.26 -12.69
CA GLN A 143 0.62 -19.11 -11.92
C GLN A 143 -0.50 -18.26 -11.33
N MET A 144 -1.75 -18.59 -11.67
CA MET A 144 -2.97 -17.93 -11.21
C MET A 144 -3.78 -18.90 -10.32
N GLY A 145 -3.38 -19.01 -9.05
CA GLY A 145 -3.93 -20.05 -8.18
C GLY A 145 -3.60 -21.46 -8.68
N GLU A 146 -4.60 -22.25 -9.05
CA GLU A 146 -4.41 -23.60 -9.62
C GLU A 146 -4.16 -23.61 -11.14
N GLU A 147 -4.45 -22.52 -11.82
CA GLU A 147 -4.28 -22.38 -13.27
C GLU A 147 -2.90 -21.78 -13.58
N SER A 148 -2.33 -22.20 -14.71
CA SER A 148 -1.11 -21.62 -15.25
C SER A 148 -1.43 -21.00 -16.61
N LYS A 149 -1.12 -19.72 -16.76
CA LYS A 149 -1.22 -18.99 -18.04
C LYS A 149 0.18 -18.73 -18.60
N GLU A 150 0.29 -18.56 -19.88
CA GLU A 150 1.56 -18.31 -20.55
C GLU A 150 1.63 -16.88 -21.05
N MET A 151 2.69 -16.17 -20.67
CA MET A 151 3.00 -14.85 -21.19
C MET A 151 3.77 -14.98 -22.52
N SER A 152 3.69 -13.96 -23.35
CA SER A 152 4.40 -13.90 -24.63
C SER A 152 5.94 -13.92 -24.50
N ALA A 153 6.45 -13.47 -23.36
CA ALA A 153 7.87 -13.51 -23.00
C ALA A 153 8.04 -13.59 -21.48
N ALA A 154 9.23 -13.98 -21.03
CA ALA A 154 9.54 -13.99 -19.59
C ALA A 154 9.78 -12.56 -19.07
N PRO A 155 9.40 -12.26 -17.82
CA PRO A 155 9.76 -11.00 -17.17
C PRO A 155 11.28 -10.78 -17.17
N ALA A 156 11.69 -9.53 -17.35
CA ALA A 156 13.10 -9.14 -17.40
C ALA A 156 13.41 -8.15 -16.28
N VAL A 157 14.65 -8.21 -15.76
CA VAL A 157 15.18 -7.20 -14.84
C VAL A 157 16.23 -6.40 -15.60
N LYS A 158 16.02 -5.10 -15.74
CA LYS A 158 16.90 -4.19 -16.45
C LYS A 158 17.14 -2.95 -15.59
N ASP A 159 18.38 -2.65 -15.29
CA ASP A 159 18.80 -1.51 -14.46
C ASP A 159 18.10 -1.46 -13.06
N GLY A 160 17.79 -2.62 -12.48
CA GLY A 160 17.10 -2.76 -11.21
C GLY A 160 15.56 -2.66 -11.32
N VAL A 161 15.03 -2.35 -12.49
CA VAL A 161 13.58 -2.30 -12.75
C VAL A 161 13.10 -3.64 -13.30
N VAL A 162 12.00 -4.12 -12.78
CA VAL A 162 11.33 -5.34 -13.25
C VAL A 162 10.35 -4.98 -14.35
N TYR A 163 10.49 -5.61 -15.50
CA TYR A 163 9.61 -5.43 -16.65
C TYR A 163 8.85 -6.71 -16.94
N VAL A 164 7.59 -6.58 -17.30
CA VAL A 164 6.75 -7.70 -17.75
C VAL A 164 6.23 -7.44 -19.16
N PRO A 165 5.99 -8.49 -19.97
CA PRO A 165 5.31 -8.34 -21.25
C PRO A 165 3.87 -7.92 -20.97
N ALA A 166 3.59 -6.62 -21.07
CA ALA A 166 2.46 -5.96 -20.45
C ALA A 166 1.11 -6.49 -20.96
N LYS A 167 0.99 -6.72 -22.25
CA LYS A 167 -0.24 -7.28 -22.87
C LYS A 167 -0.62 -8.63 -22.24
N SER A 168 0.26 -9.62 -22.34
CA SER A 168 -0.03 -10.97 -21.83
C SER A 168 -0.12 -11.02 -20.31
N PHE A 169 0.58 -10.15 -19.59
CA PHE A 169 0.41 -9.97 -18.15
C PHE A 169 -0.99 -9.46 -17.80
N CYS A 170 -1.49 -8.43 -18.49
CA CYS A 170 -2.84 -7.89 -18.30
C CYS A 170 -3.93 -8.92 -18.69
N GLU A 171 -3.74 -9.64 -19.80
CA GLU A 171 -4.63 -10.73 -20.23
C GLU A 171 -4.73 -11.85 -19.18
N ALA A 172 -3.67 -12.07 -18.37
CA ALA A 172 -3.74 -13.04 -17.28
C ALA A 172 -4.81 -12.67 -16.24
N PHE A 173 -5.05 -11.38 -16.01
CA PHE A 173 -6.13 -10.86 -15.18
C PHE A 173 -7.44 -10.63 -15.93
N SER A 174 -7.51 -10.99 -17.22
CA SER A 174 -8.67 -10.77 -18.09
C SER A 174 -8.97 -9.30 -18.35
N TRP A 175 -7.97 -8.43 -18.29
CA TRP A 175 -8.09 -7.02 -18.67
C TRP A 175 -7.96 -6.85 -20.17
N GLN A 176 -8.63 -5.82 -20.67
CA GLN A 176 -8.56 -5.47 -22.09
C GLN A 176 -7.28 -4.69 -22.38
N THR A 177 -6.65 -5.00 -23.48
CA THR A 177 -5.46 -4.30 -23.95
C THR A 177 -5.58 -3.99 -25.44
N ALA A 178 -5.10 -2.83 -25.84
CA ALA A 178 -4.92 -2.46 -27.24
C ALA A 178 -3.53 -1.90 -27.45
N GLU A 179 -2.91 -2.24 -28.56
CA GLU A 179 -1.63 -1.67 -28.98
C GLU A 179 -1.84 -0.87 -30.26
N THR A 180 -1.24 0.30 -30.33
CA THR A 180 -1.23 1.09 -31.57
C THR A 180 0.07 0.86 -32.33
N ALA A 181 0.06 1.18 -33.63
CA ALA A 181 1.27 1.12 -34.42
C ALA A 181 2.25 2.26 -34.09
N GLU A 182 3.52 2.07 -34.42
CA GLU A 182 4.58 3.07 -34.24
C GLU A 182 4.21 4.43 -34.88
N GLU A 183 3.60 4.41 -36.03
CA GLU A 183 3.11 5.59 -36.76
C GLU A 183 2.04 6.38 -35.98
N GLN A 184 1.37 5.73 -35.03
CA GLN A 184 0.35 6.30 -34.17
C GLN A 184 0.89 6.60 -32.74
N GLY A 185 2.19 6.50 -32.51
CA GLY A 185 2.84 6.81 -31.24
C GLY A 185 3.23 5.61 -30.40
N ASP A 186 3.07 4.38 -30.88
CA ASP A 186 3.46 3.13 -30.21
C ASP A 186 2.96 3.03 -28.77
N PHE A 187 1.66 3.11 -28.59
CA PHE A 187 1.01 3.04 -27.29
C PHE A 187 0.52 1.65 -26.93
N LEU A 188 0.60 1.33 -25.64
CA LEU A 188 -0.18 0.28 -25.01
C LEU A 188 -1.28 0.92 -24.16
N ILE A 189 -2.52 0.61 -24.47
CA ILE A 189 -3.71 1.06 -23.73
C ILE A 189 -4.24 -0.13 -22.94
N ILE A 190 -4.51 0.06 -21.66
CA ILE A 190 -5.02 -0.95 -20.74
C ILE A 190 -6.32 -0.46 -20.14
N SER A 191 -7.36 -1.29 -20.16
CA SER A 191 -8.62 -1.04 -19.48
C SER A 191 -9.02 -2.23 -18.61
N GLN A 192 -9.36 -1.95 -17.35
CA GLN A 192 -9.80 -2.98 -16.39
C GLN A 192 -11.28 -3.34 -16.55
N LYS A 193 -12.10 -2.46 -17.12
CA LYS A 193 -13.55 -2.60 -17.12
C LYS A 193 -14.21 -2.46 -18.48
N ASP A 194 -13.69 -1.55 -19.28
CA ASP A 194 -14.34 -1.19 -20.52
C ASP A 194 -13.74 -1.92 -21.72
N GLU A 195 -14.57 -2.22 -22.67
CA GLU A 195 -14.13 -2.75 -23.94
C GLU A 195 -13.40 -1.67 -24.74
N LEU A 196 -12.22 -2.01 -25.25
CA LEU A 196 -11.40 -1.14 -26.08
C LEU A 196 -11.82 -1.30 -27.56
N THR A 197 -12.88 -0.58 -27.95
CA THR A 197 -13.28 -0.50 -29.36
C THR A 197 -12.29 0.35 -30.16
N GLU A 198 -12.25 0.16 -31.49
CA GLU A 198 -11.36 0.95 -32.36
C GLU A 198 -11.60 2.47 -32.22
N GLU A 199 -12.87 2.89 -32.11
CA GLU A 199 -13.22 4.29 -31.91
C GLU A 199 -12.63 4.84 -30.58
N LYS A 200 -12.77 4.06 -29.52
CA LYS A 200 -12.26 4.42 -28.20
C LYS A 200 -10.73 4.46 -28.18
N VAL A 201 -10.08 3.50 -28.80
CA VAL A 201 -8.61 3.47 -28.95
C VAL A 201 -8.14 4.73 -29.69
N THR A 202 -8.80 5.10 -30.80
CA THR A 202 -8.45 6.31 -31.56
C THR A 202 -8.61 7.56 -30.70
N GLN A 203 -9.74 7.69 -29.99
CA GLN A 203 -9.98 8.84 -29.11
C GLN A 203 -8.91 8.97 -28.03
N ILE A 204 -8.56 7.87 -27.37
CA ILE A 204 -7.52 7.85 -26.32
C ILE A 204 -6.16 8.23 -26.93
N THR A 205 -5.84 7.66 -28.10
CA THR A 205 -4.58 7.93 -28.81
C THR A 205 -4.43 9.41 -29.15
N ASP A 206 -5.48 10.04 -29.68
CA ASP A 206 -5.48 11.47 -30.02
C ASP A 206 -5.29 12.34 -28.76
N GLU A 207 -5.99 12.00 -27.67
CA GLU A 207 -5.86 12.69 -26.38
C GLU A 207 -4.45 12.58 -25.85
N VAL A 208 -3.91 11.36 -25.78
CA VAL A 208 -2.59 11.08 -25.20
C VAL A 208 -1.47 11.68 -26.03
N THR A 209 -1.55 11.63 -27.34
CA THR A 209 -0.57 12.26 -28.25
C THR A 209 -0.47 13.77 -28.02
N SER A 210 -1.60 14.40 -27.69
CA SER A 210 -1.61 15.84 -27.36
C SER A 210 -0.89 16.16 -26.06
N VAL A 211 -0.74 15.20 -25.16
CA VAL A 211 -0.18 15.35 -23.80
C VAL A 211 1.26 14.85 -23.71
N LEU A 212 1.53 13.65 -24.21
CA LEU A 212 2.86 13.01 -24.14
C LEU A 212 3.77 13.43 -25.30
N GLY A 213 3.21 13.96 -26.38
CA GLY A 213 3.94 14.24 -27.61
C GLY A 213 4.10 13.01 -28.51
N PRO A 214 4.63 13.20 -29.73
CA PRO A 214 4.97 12.09 -30.61
C PRO A 214 6.17 11.30 -30.03
N SER A 215 6.21 10.00 -30.31
CA SER A 215 7.41 9.17 -30.05
C SER A 215 8.60 9.74 -30.85
N GLU A 216 9.75 9.94 -30.23
CA GLU A 216 11.00 10.36 -30.89
C GLU A 216 11.64 9.22 -31.69
#